data_8fbe8df701c4989139ebc1f83000bfd4
#
_entry.id   8fbe8df701c4989139ebc1f83000bfd4
#
_cell.length_a   1.000
_cell.length_b   1.000
_cell.length_c   1.000
_cell.angle_alpha   90.00
_cell.angle_beta   90.00
_cell.angle_gamma   90.00
#
_symmetry.space_group_name_H-M   'P 1'
#
loop_
_entity.id
_entity.type
_entity.pdbx_description
1 polymer ?
#
loop_
_entity_poly.entity_id
_entity_poly.type
_entity_poly.pdbx_seq_one_letter_code
_entity_poly.pdbx_strand_id
1 'polypeptide(L)'
;MDRELPGCARCPFEPSGRICQDEEGKAPPFCPTVNKAEVIEKALEELKKPDILEFARQASIQEGEGYADRELGYARARPLKPRIVETIEFAGKMKYKKIGLVFCIGLRKEAKVVENLLSLNGFAVVSGLCKMGRVPKEAIGVRDDQKIKIGCFESMCNPIAQAFLFNEEKTEFNVVMGLCVGHDSLFLKYATAPCTVFAVKDRLLGHNPLAAIYNIDSYYRSLKIPIPEEKK
;
A
#
# COMPACT_ATOMS: atom_id res chain seq x y z
N MET A 1 19.70 -29.83 -5.90
CA MET A 1 20.10 -28.50 -6.41
C MET A 1 19.15 -27.49 -5.82
N ASP A 2 19.64 -26.65 -4.93
CA ASP A 2 18.79 -25.60 -4.35
C ASP A 2 18.35 -24.66 -5.48
N ARG A 3 17.05 -24.58 -5.66
CA ARG A 3 16.46 -23.72 -6.70
C ARG A 3 16.72 -22.27 -6.33
N GLU A 4 17.43 -21.53 -7.16
CA GLU A 4 17.67 -20.11 -6.94
C GLU A 4 16.33 -19.35 -6.89
N LEU A 5 16.12 -18.60 -5.81
CA LEU A 5 14.89 -17.82 -5.61
C LEU A 5 14.82 -16.63 -6.58
N PRO A 6 13.63 -16.30 -7.11
CA PRO A 6 13.43 -15.09 -7.90
C PRO A 6 13.93 -13.85 -7.17
N GLY A 7 14.61 -12.96 -7.89
CA GLY A 7 15.29 -11.84 -7.25
C GLY A 7 15.37 -10.56 -8.09
N CYS A 8 14.23 -9.99 -8.49
CA CYS A 8 14.19 -8.76 -9.30
C CYS A 8 15.01 -7.61 -8.70
N ALA A 9 15.04 -7.48 -7.36
CA ALA A 9 15.86 -6.46 -6.68
C ALA A 9 17.36 -6.64 -6.86
N ARG A 10 17.83 -7.86 -7.26
CA ARG A 10 19.24 -8.18 -7.51
C ARG A 10 19.60 -8.15 -9.00
N CYS A 11 18.69 -7.68 -9.86
CA CYS A 11 18.94 -7.63 -11.29
C CYS A 11 20.13 -6.71 -11.61
N PRO A 12 21.17 -7.21 -12.29
CA PRO A 12 22.39 -6.44 -12.54
C PRO A 12 22.26 -5.46 -13.72
N PHE A 13 21.20 -5.57 -14.51
CA PHE A 13 21.02 -4.73 -15.69
C PHE A 13 20.36 -3.41 -15.35
N GLU A 14 20.77 -2.35 -16.03
CA GLU A 14 20.11 -1.05 -15.99
C GLU A 14 18.69 -1.14 -16.56
N PRO A 15 17.75 -0.25 -16.18
CA PRO A 15 16.36 -0.30 -16.63
C PRO A 15 16.18 -0.50 -18.14
N SER A 16 16.89 0.27 -18.95
CA SER A 16 16.84 0.20 -20.42
C SER A 16 17.39 -1.08 -21.04
N GLY A 17 18.05 -1.92 -20.27
CA GLY A 17 18.62 -3.19 -20.77
C GLY A 17 17.93 -4.43 -20.18
N ARG A 18 16.81 -4.28 -19.48
CA ARG A 18 16.07 -5.38 -18.86
C ARG A 18 14.96 -5.91 -19.75
N ILE A 19 14.84 -7.23 -19.86
CA ILE A 19 13.76 -7.89 -20.60
C ILE A 19 12.35 -7.46 -20.13
N CYS A 20 12.18 -7.03 -18.90
CA CYS A 20 10.89 -6.56 -18.39
C CYS A 20 10.55 -5.10 -18.79
N GLN A 21 11.45 -4.40 -19.48
CA GLN A 21 11.25 -3.00 -19.92
C GLN A 21 11.61 -2.78 -21.39
N ASP A 22 12.33 -3.71 -22.01
CA ASP A 22 12.80 -3.58 -23.38
C ASP A 22 12.64 -4.94 -24.10
N GLU A 23 12.17 -4.91 -25.35
CA GLU A 23 11.90 -6.12 -26.16
C GLU A 23 13.19 -6.92 -26.41
N GLU A 24 14.33 -6.25 -26.54
CA GLU A 24 15.67 -6.86 -26.75
C GLU A 24 16.45 -6.96 -25.42
N GLY A 25 15.77 -6.71 -24.28
CA GLY A 25 16.39 -6.67 -22.97
C GLY A 25 16.92 -8.02 -22.51
N LYS A 26 17.87 -7.99 -21.57
CA LYS A 26 18.54 -9.17 -20.99
C LYS A 26 17.90 -9.59 -19.67
N ALA A 27 18.03 -10.88 -19.36
CA ALA A 27 17.56 -11.47 -18.11
C ALA A 27 18.69 -12.21 -17.40
N PRO A 28 18.84 -12.05 -16.06
CA PRO A 28 19.75 -12.89 -15.28
C PRO A 28 19.12 -14.29 -15.06
N PRO A 29 19.91 -15.31 -14.68
CA PRO A 29 19.42 -16.68 -14.49
C PRO A 29 18.23 -16.81 -13.51
N PHE A 30 18.11 -15.91 -12.53
CA PHE A 30 17.05 -15.88 -11.52
C PHE A 30 15.86 -14.98 -11.90
N CYS A 31 15.75 -14.53 -13.15
CA CYS A 31 14.69 -13.63 -13.58
C CYS A 31 13.32 -14.34 -13.62
N PRO A 32 12.30 -13.87 -12.88
CA PRO A 32 10.98 -14.49 -12.90
C PRO A 32 10.24 -14.31 -14.23
N THR A 33 10.55 -13.26 -15.00
CA THR A 33 9.94 -13.06 -16.34
C THR A 33 10.23 -14.24 -17.26
N VAL A 34 11.43 -14.83 -17.15
CA VAL A 34 11.83 -15.98 -17.96
C VAL A 34 11.48 -17.31 -17.27
N ASN A 35 11.77 -17.41 -15.95
CA ASN A 35 11.71 -18.68 -15.25
C ASN A 35 10.36 -19.00 -14.61
N LYS A 36 9.36 -18.12 -14.76
CA LYS A 36 8.01 -18.25 -14.17
C LYS A 36 6.91 -17.99 -15.19
N ALA A 37 7.08 -18.48 -16.42
CA ALA A 37 6.11 -18.31 -17.50
C ALA A 37 4.68 -18.73 -17.07
N GLU A 38 4.52 -19.88 -16.42
CA GLU A 38 3.23 -20.35 -15.91
C GLU A 38 2.54 -19.39 -14.93
N VAL A 39 3.33 -18.65 -14.12
CA VAL A 39 2.77 -17.64 -13.20
C VAL A 39 2.28 -16.43 -13.99
N ILE A 40 3.03 -16.03 -15.01
CA ILE A 40 2.65 -14.91 -15.89
C ILE A 40 1.38 -15.27 -16.68
N GLU A 41 1.31 -16.48 -17.25
CA GLU A 41 0.13 -16.98 -17.98
C GLU A 41 -1.11 -16.96 -17.08
N LYS A 42 -1.02 -17.47 -15.85
CA LYS A 42 -2.14 -17.42 -14.89
C LYS A 42 -2.58 -15.99 -14.58
N ALA A 43 -1.65 -15.06 -14.45
CA ALA A 43 -1.98 -13.65 -14.23
C ALA A 43 -2.67 -13.03 -15.45
N LEU A 44 -2.23 -13.38 -16.66
CA LEU A 44 -2.87 -12.92 -17.91
C LEU A 44 -4.29 -13.48 -18.07
N GLU A 45 -4.54 -14.73 -17.67
CA GLU A 45 -5.90 -15.27 -17.64
C GLU A 45 -6.81 -14.51 -16.64
N GLU A 46 -6.29 -14.16 -15.46
CA GLU A 46 -7.03 -13.35 -14.49
C GLU A 46 -7.39 -11.97 -15.04
N LEU A 47 -6.46 -11.34 -15.78
CA LEU A 47 -6.67 -10.04 -16.42
C LEU A 47 -7.73 -10.06 -17.54
N LYS A 48 -8.15 -11.24 -18.03
CA LYS A 48 -9.24 -11.35 -19.00
C LYS A 48 -10.63 -11.15 -18.39
N LYS A 49 -10.77 -11.19 -17.07
CA LYS A 49 -12.04 -10.92 -16.39
C LYS A 49 -12.40 -9.44 -16.58
N PRO A 50 -13.62 -9.11 -17.02
CA PRO A 50 -13.96 -7.74 -17.45
C PRO A 50 -13.73 -6.67 -16.36
N ASP A 51 -14.05 -6.97 -15.11
CA ASP A 51 -13.87 -6.08 -13.96
C ASP A 51 -12.39 -5.87 -13.62
N ILE A 52 -11.58 -6.94 -13.66
CA ILE A 52 -10.14 -6.88 -13.42
C ILE A 52 -9.43 -6.15 -14.57
N LEU A 53 -9.81 -6.44 -15.81
CA LEU A 53 -9.28 -5.76 -17.00
C LEU A 53 -9.53 -4.26 -16.95
N GLU A 54 -10.77 -3.86 -16.61
CA GLU A 54 -11.13 -2.44 -16.50
C GLU A 54 -10.34 -1.76 -15.38
N PHE A 55 -10.24 -2.40 -14.23
CA PHE A 55 -9.45 -1.88 -13.11
C PHE A 55 -7.99 -1.68 -13.50
N ALA A 56 -7.34 -2.70 -14.07
CA ALA A 56 -5.95 -2.65 -14.49
C ALA A 56 -5.71 -1.57 -15.57
N ARG A 57 -6.65 -1.46 -16.54
CA ARG A 57 -6.61 -0.45 -17.59
C ARG A 57 -6.68 0.96 -17.03
N GLN A 58 -7.64 1.24 -16.13
CA GLN A 58 -7.79 2.56 -15.53
C GLN A 58 -6.63 2.91 -14.60
N ALA A 59 -6.05 1.93 -13.90
CA ALA A 59 -4.84 2.13 -13.09
C ALA A 59 -3.64 2.56 -13.95
N SER A 60 -3.43 1.91 -15.11
CA SER A 60 -2.36 2.25 -16.04
C SER A 60 -2.58 3.60 -16.72
N ILE A 61 -3.84 3.95 -17.06
CA ILE A 61 -4.19 5.27 -17.58
C ILE A 61 -3.89 6.35 -16.53
N GLN A 62 -4.26 6.10 -15.27
CA GLN A 62 -4.00 7.03 -14.17
C GLN A 62 -2.51 7.28 -13.95
N GLU A 63 -1.68 6.23 -14.05
CA GLU A 63 -0.23 6.38 -14.01
C GLU A 63 0.26 7.32 -15.13
N GLY A 64 -0.12 7.07 -16.37
CA GLY A 64 0.27 7.91 -17.50
C GLY A 64 -0.18 9.36 -17.37
N GLU A 65 -1.39 9.61 -16.88
CA GLU A 65 -1.92 10.96 -16.67
C GLU A 65 -1.30 11.67 -15.45
N GLY A 66 -0.56 10.96 -14.61
CA GLY A 66 0.24 11.51 -13.52
C GLY A 66 1.46 12.30 -13.99
N TYR A 67 1.80 12.26 -15.30
CA TYR A 67 2.99 12.88 -15.86
C TYR A 67 2.67 13.88 -16.97
N ALA A 68 3.39 15.02 -16.98
CA ALA A 68 3.48 15.94 -18.12
C ALA A 68 4.66 15.60 -19.01
N ASP A 69 4.66 16.24 -20.20
CA ASP A 69 5.79 16.25 -21.13
C ASP A 69 6.18 14.84 -21.64
N ARG A 70 5.26 13.88 -21.59
CA ARG A 70 5.48 12.49 -22.02
C ARG A 70 5.85 12.38 -23.50
N GLU A 71 5.32 13.27 -24.31
CA GLU A 71 5.61 13.38 -25.75
C GLU A 71 7.07 13.76 -26.04
N LEU A 72 7.78 14.30 -25.04
CA LEU A 72 9.20 14.63 -25.13
C LEU A 72 10.13 13.46 -24.74
N GLY A 73 9.54 12.29 -24.46
CA GLY A 73 10.23 11.08 -24.05
C GLY A 73 10.35 10.92 -22.53
N TYR A 74 10.56 9.68 -22.07
CA TYR A 74 10.55 9.29 -20.66
C TYR A 74 11.49 10.12 -19.77
N ALA A 75 12.67 10.47 -20.26
CA ALA A 75 13.66 11.26 -19.51
C ALA A 75 13.19 12.70 -19.22
N ARG A 76 12.18 13.19 -19.90
CA ARG A 76 11.62 14.55 -19.72
C ARG A 76 10.25 14.53 -19.05
N ALA A 77 9.65 13.38 -18.88
CA ALA A 77 8.37 13.25 -18.19
C ALA A 77 8.48 13.73 -16.74
N ARG A 78 7.56 14.60 -16.32
CA ARG A 78 7.55 15.21 -14.98
C ARG A 78 6.29 14.83 -14.21
N PRO A 79 6.38 14.37 -12.95
CA PRO A 79 5.20 14.11 -12.13
C PRO A 79 4.41 15.41 -11.87
N LEU A 80 3.08 15.33 -12.01
CA LEU A 80 2.18 16.48 -11.90
C LEU A 80 1.28 16.43 -10.67
N LYS A 81 0.91 15.23 -10.21
CA LYS A 81 -0.21 15.03 -9.30
C LYS A 81 0.27 14.44 -7.98
N PRO A 82 -0.14 15.03 -6.84
CA PRO A 82 0.02 14.34 -5.56
C PRO A 82 -0.95 13.15 -5.48
N ARG A 83 -0.59 12.13 -4.69
CA ARG A 83 -1.34 10.88 -4.57
C ARG A 83 -2.83 11.06 -4.23
N ILE A 84 -3.20 12.11 -3.50
CA ILE A 84 -4.63 12.38 -3.22
C ILE A 84 -5.42 12.70 -4.49
N VAL A 85 -4.83 13.47 -5.41
CA VAL A 85 -5.47 13.79 -6.70
C VAL A 85 -5.60 12.53 -7.54
N GLU A 86 -4.54 11.73 -7.64
CA GLU A 86 -4.57 10.45 -8.36
C GLU A 86 -5.62 9.49 -7.79
N THR A 87 -5.76 9.43 -6.45
CA THR A 87 -6.77 8.60 -5.78
C THR A 87 -8.19 9.05 -6.14
N ILE A 88 -8.45 10.35 -6.13
CA ILE A 88 -9.75 10.95 -6.48
C ILE A 88 -10.08 10.67 -7.95
N GLU A 89 -9.14 10.95 -8.85
CA GLU A 89 -9.33 10.75 -10.29
C GLU A 89 -9.55 9.27 -10.64
N PHE A 90 -8.73 8.37 -10.07
CA PHE A 90 -8.89 6.93 -10.27
C PHE A 90 -10.26 6.44 -9.79
N ALA A 91 -10.69 6.84 -8.60
CA ALA A 91 -12.00 6.49 -8.09
C ALA A 91 -13.14 7.02 -9.00
N GLY A 92 -12.96 8.22 -9.56
CA GLY A 92 -13.88 8.80 -10.54
C GLY A 92 -13.93 8.00 -11.85
N LYS A 93 -12.77 7.59 -12.40
CA LYS A 93 -12.67 6.74 -13.60
C LYS A 93 -13.36 5.38 -13.41
N MET A 94 -13.21 4.80 -12.23
CA MET A 94 -13.89 3.55 -11.84
C MET A 94 -15.37 3.76 -11.51
N LYS A 95 -15.87 5.01 -11.54
CA LYS A 95 -17.25 5.40 -11.24
C LYS A 95 -17.70 5.01 -9.81
N TYR A 96 -16.77 4.86 -8.89
CA TYR A 96 -17.07 4.59 -7.49
C TYR A 96 -17.88 5.74 -6.87
N LYS A 97 -18.76 5.40 -5.95
CA LYS A 97 -19.61 6.36 -5.23
C LYS A 97 -19.33 6.37 -3.74
N LYS A 98 -18.96 5.22 -3.19
CA LYS A 98 -18.74 5.08 -1.74
C LYS A 98 -17.31 4.59 -1.46
N ILE A 99 -16.54 5.41 -0.75
CA ILE A 99 -15.15 5.16 -0.41
C ILE A 99 -14.99 4.91 1.09
N GLY A 100 -14.25 3.86 1.45
CA GLY A 100 -13.81 3.62 2.82
C GLY A 100 -12.50 4.36 3.11
N LEU A 101 -12.44 5.08 4.24
CA LEU A 101 -11.22 5.70 4.74
C LEU A 101 -10.83 5.06 6.07
N VAL A 102 -9.89 4.12 6.04
CA VAL A 102 -9.35 3.46 7.22
C VAL A 102 -8.09 4.16 7.70
N PHE A 103 -8.03 4.50 9.00
CA PHE A 103 -6.89 5.26 9.51
C PHE A 103 -6.50 4.90 10.95
N CYS A 104 -5.23 5.18 11.27
CA CYS A 104 -4.72 5.14 12.63
C CYS A 104 -5.16 6.39 13.40
N ILE A 105 -5.50 6.25 14.68
CA ILE A 105 -5.88 7.36 15.56
C ILE A 105 -4.86 8.51 15.54
N GLY A 106 -3.57 8.21 15.39
CA GLY A 106 -2.50 9.21 15.29
C GLY A 106 -2.54 10.06 14.02
N LEU A 107 -3.39 9.75 13.04
CA LEU A 107 -3.59 10.51 11.81
C LEU A 107 -5.02 11.07 11.68
N ARG A 108 -5.72 11.23 12.81
CA ARG A 108 -7.12 11.69 12.80
C ARG A 108 -7.30 13.07 12.16
N LYS A 109 -6.34 13.97 12.34
CA LYS A 109 -6.40 15.33 11.77
C LYS A 109 -6.26 15.27 10.25
N GLU A 110 -5.29 14.53 9.77
CA GLU A 110 -5.02 14.30 8.36
C GLU A 110 -6.17 13.53 7.69
N ALA A 111 -6.71 12.51 8.37
CA ALA A 111 -7.86 11.75 7.89
C ALA A 111 -9.10 12.64 7.69
N LYS A 112 -9.34 13.60 8.59
CA LYS A 112 -10.42 14.58 8.42
C LYS A 112 -10.24 15.41 7.14
N VAL A 113 -9.03 15.82 6.83
CA VAL A 113 -8.73 16.56 5.59
C VAL A 113 -9.00 15.69 4.36
N VAL A 114 -8.50 14.44 4.38
CA VAL A 114 -8.70 13.48 3.27
C VAL A 114 -10.18 13.18 3.08
N GLU A 115 -10.95 12.94 4.15
CA GLU A 115 -12.40 12.73 4.12
C GLU A 115 -13.12 13.92 3.46
N ASN A 116 -12.78 15.14 3.87
CA ASN A 116 -13.36 16.36 3.28
C ASN A 116 -13.03 16.48 1.78
N LEU A 117 -11.79 16.20 1.37
CA LEU A 117 -11.39 16.24 -0.04
C LEU A 117 -12.15 15.23 -0.89
N LEU A 118 -12.31 14.00 -0.39
CA LEU A 118 -13.11 12.97 -1.05
C LEU A 118 -14.58 13.40 -1.17
N SER A 119 -15.16 13.91 -0.09
CA SER A 119 -16.55 14.37 -0.07
C SER A 119 -16.79 15.56 -1.01
N LEU A 120 -15.87 16.52 -1.06
CA LEU A 120 -15.93 17.66 -2.00
C LEU A 120 -15.91 17.19 -3.47
N ASN A 121 -15.32 16.05 -3.75
CA ASN A 121 -15.30 15.46 -5.08
C ASN A 121 -16.45 14.47 -5.34
N GLY A 122 -17.49 14.50 -4.50
CA GLY A 122 -18.76 13.80 -4.73
C GLY A 122 -18.81 12.35 -4.25
N PHE A 123 -17.84 11.90 -3.44
CA PHE A 123 -17.86 10.57 -2.86
C PHE A 123 -18.58 10.57 -1.49
N ALA A 124 -19.40 9.55 -1.26
CA ALA A 124 -19.83 9.20 0.08
C ALA A 124 -18.66 8.52 0.80
N VAL A 125 -18.29 8.99 1.99
CA VAL A 125 -17.12 8.46 2.70
C VAL A 125 -17.57 7.77 3.99
N VAL A 126 -17.17 6.50 4.12
CA VAL A 126 -17.27 5.76 5.39
C VAL A 126 -15.88 5.77 6.02
N SER A 127 -15.76 6.33 7.21
CA SER A 127 -14.46 6.41 7.88
C SER A 127 -14.41 5.56 9.14
N GLY A 128 -13.28 4.86 9.34
CA GLY A 128 -13.07 3.94 10.45
C GLY A 128 -11.71 4.13 11.11
N LEU A 129 -11.70 4.53 12.40
CA LEU A 129 -10.46 4.67 13.14
C LEU A 129 -10.04 3.34 13.80
N CYS A 130 -8.74 3.10 13.96
CA CYS A 130 -8.19 1.82 14.44
C CYS A 130 -8.62 1.40 15.86
N LYS A 131 -9.16 2.29 16.69
CA LYS A 131 -9.58 2.02 18.07
C LYS A 131 -11.08 1.76 18.21
N MET A 132 -11.81 1.61 17.09
CA MET A 132 -13.26 1.32 17.15
C MET A 132 -13.52 0.01 17.90
N GLY A 133 -14.66 -0.03 18.59
CA GLY A 133 -15.07 -1.16 19.45
C GLY A 133 -14.56 -1.08 20.88
N ARG A 134 -13.57 -0.23 21.19
CA ARG A 134 -13.03 -0.04 22.57
C ARG A 134 -12.64 -1.34 23.27
N VAL A 135 -12.18 -2.35 22.52
CA VAL A 135 -11.75 -3.63 23.08
C VAL A 135 -10.40 -3.48 23.79
N PRO A 136 -10.24 -3.90 25.07
CA PRO A 136 -8.96 -3.81 25.75
C PRO A 136 -7.91 -4.73 25.10
N LYS A 137 -6.63 -4.32 25.12
CA LYS A 137 -5.53 -5.12 24.57
C LYS A 137 -5.38 -6.49 25.23
N GLU A 138 -5.77 -6.60 26.47
CA GLU A 138 -5.76 -7.84 27.24
C GLU A 138 -6.67 -8.91 26.63
N ALA A 139 -7.71 -8.51 25.90
CA ALA A 139 -8.61 -9.44 25.21
C ALA A 139 -7.93 -10.28 24.13
N ILE A 140 -6.78 -9.83 23.64
CA ILE A 140 -5.93 -10.55 22.69
C ILE A 140 -4.63 -11.06 23.32
N GLY A 141 -4.57 -11.14 24.67
CA GLY A 141 -3.45 -11.69 25.41
C GLY A 141 -2.24 -10.76 25.56
N VAL A 142 -2.36 -9.45 25.25
CA VAL A 142 -1.29 -8.47 25.48
C VAL A 142 -1.22 -8.15 26.96
N ARG A 143 -0.06 -8.44 27.60
CA ARG A 143 0.19 -8.14 28.99
C ARG A 143 0.39 -6.62 29.22
N ASP A 144 0.22 -6.18 30.46
CA ASP A 144 0.33 -4.78 30.81
C ASP A 144 1.70 -4.17 30.48
N ASP A 145 2.77 -4.92 30.72
CA ASP A 145 4.16 -4.54 30.40
C ASP A 145 4.46 -4.41 28.90
N GLN A 146 3.59 -4.95 28.05
CA GLN A 146 3.69 -4.91 26.57
C GLN A 146 2.87 -3.78 25.95
N LYS A 147 2.09 -3.05 26.75
CA LYS A 147 1.28 -1.91 26.28
C LYS A 147 2.12 -0.65 26.09
N ILE A 148 1.63 0.27 25.28
CA ILE A 148 2.19 1.64 25.20
C ILE A 148 1.85 2.41 26.49
N LYS A 149 0.63 2.18 27.02
CA LYS A 149 0.13 2.81 28.26
C LYS A 149 0.16 1.79 29.39
N ILE A 150 1.34 1.53 29.92
CA ILE A 150 1.53 0.61 31.07
C ILE A 150 0.72 1.11 32.26
N GLY A 151 0.03 0.22 32.96
CA GLY A 151 -0.81 0.53 34.13
C GLY A 151 -2.15 1.21 33.81
N CYS A 152 -2.50 1.38 32.51
CA CYS A 152 -3.73 2.05 32.11
C CYS A 152 -4.54 1.21 31.14
N PHE A 153 -5.84 1.55 31.03
CA PHE A 153 -6.65 1.02 29.95
C PHE A 153 -6.10 1.46 28.59
N GLU A 154 -5.88 0.48 27.71
CA GLU A 154 -5.50 0.73 26.33
C GLU A 154 -6.33 -0.11 25.38
N SER A 155 -7.18 0.57 24.56
CA SER A 155 -7.91 -0.09 23.50
C SER A 155 -6.95 -0.68 22.46
N MET A 156 -7.16 -1.92 22.04
CA MET A 156 -6.42 -2.50 20.93
C MET A 156 -6.70 -1.77 19.62
N CYS A 157 -5.84 -1.91 18.62
CA CYS A 157 -6.19 -1.64 17.24
C CYS A 157 -7.02 -2.81 16.71
N ASN A 158 -8.12 -2.53 16.05
CA ASN A 158 -9.06 -3.53 15.54
C ASN A 158 -9.25 -3.39 14.01
N PRO A 159 -8.23 -3.73 13.21
CA PRO A 159 -8.30 -3.61 11.76
C PRO A 159 -9.34 -4.54 11.13
N ILE A 160 -9.65 -5.66 11.77
CA ILE A 160 -10.71 -6.58 11.29
C ILE A 160 -12.08 -5.91 11.42
N ALA A 161 -12.36 -5.24 12.55
CA ALA A 161 -13.62 -4.50 12.71
C ALA A 161 -13.71 -3.32 11.72
N GLN A 162 -12.58 -2.66 11.41
CA GLN A 162 -12.56 -1.62 10.37
C GLN A 162 -12.91 -2.20 8.99
N ALA A 163 -12.36 -3.37 8.63
CA ALA A 163 -12.67 -4.03 7.37
C ALA A 163 -14.15 -4.48 7.31
N PHE A 164 -14.65 -5.09 8.39
CA PHE A 164 -16.06 -5.52 8.45
C PHE A 164 -17.04 -4.36 8.36
N LEU A 165 -16.75 -3.23 9.00
CA LEU A 165 -17.56 -2.01 8.84
C LEU A 165 -17.66 -1.62 7.35
N PHE A 166 -16.53 -1.62 6.62
CA PHE A 166 -16.52 -1.22 5.22
C PHE A 166 -17.21 -2.22 4.31
N ASN A 167 -17.09 -3.51 4.62
CA ASN A 167 -17.79 -4.57 3.91
C ASN A 167 -19.30 -4.47 4.10
N GLU A 168 -19.76 -4.21 5.33
CA GLU A 168 -21.17 -4.03 5.67
C GLU A 168 -21.74 -2.77 4.97
N GLU A 169 -21.00 -1.67 5.01
CA GLU A 169 -21.34 -0.43 4.34
C GLU A 169 -21.21 -0.48 2.82
N LYS A 170 -20.67 -1.61 2.29
CA LYS A 170 -20.48 -1.83 0.85
C LYS A 170 -19.67 -0.72 0.19
N THR A 171 -18.53 -0.38 0.79
CA THR A 171 -17.59 0.52 0.14
C THR A 171 -17.04 -0.15 -1.14
N GLU A 172 -16.82 0.65 -2.17
CA GLU A 172 -16.38 0.17 -3.48
C GLU A 172 -14.86 0.25 -3.66
N PHE A 173 -14.23 1.11 -2.86
CA PHE A 173 -12.78 1.31 -2.82
C PHE A 173 -12.34 1.80 -1.45
N ASN A 174 -11.23 1.31 -0.92
CA ASN A 174 -10.75 1.66 0.41
C ASN A 174 -9.39 2.37 0.36
N VAL A 175 -9.28 3.48 1.08
CA VAL A 175 -8.05 4.26 1.24
C VAL A 175 -7.45 3.96 2.61
N VAL A 176 -6.25 3.35 2.63
CA VAL A 176 -5.54 2.93 3.86
C VAL A 176 -4.54 3.99 4.28
N MET A 177 -4.73 4.55 5.48
CA MET A 177 -3.96 5.68 5.95
C MET A 177 -3.27 5.41 7.29
N GLY A 178 -2.01 5.01 7.21
CA GLY A 178 -1.09 4.92 8.34
C GLY A 178 -1.43 3.86 9.39
N LEU A 179 -1.99 2.72 9.01
CA LEU A 179 -2.08 1.57 9.91
C LEU A 179 -0.69 1.05 10.25
N CYS A 180 -0.54 0.49 11.45
CA CYS A 180 0.73 -0.07 11.91
C CYS A 180 1.03 -1.39 11.19
N VAL A 181 2.31 -1.77 11.13
CA VAL A 181 2.77 -3.08 10.63
C VAL A 181 1.97 -4.22 11.27
N GLY A 182 1.46 -5.12 10.44
CA GLY A 182 0.58 -6.21 10.82
C GLY A 182 -0.91 -5.83 10.93
N HIS A 183 -1.25 -4.60 11.37
CA HIS A 183 -2.63 -4.13 11.39
C HIS A 183 -3.14 -3.80 9.97
N ASP A 184 -2.27 -3.23 9.13
CA ASP A 184 -2.52 -3.04 7.71
C ASP A 184 -2.74 -4.39 7.00
N SER A 185 -1.91 -5.39 7.29
CA SER A 185 -2.04 -6.74 6.74
C SER A 185 -3.38 -7.38 7.11
N LEU A 186 -3.83 -7.24 8.36
CA LEU A 186 -5.14 -7.74 8.80
C LEU A 186 -6.29 -7.00 8.11
N PHE A 187 -6.21 -5.67 7.99
CA PHE A 187 -7.23 -4.91 7.26
C PHE A 187 -7.34 -5.39 5.81
N LEU A 188 -6.21 -5.43 5.09
CA LEU A 188 -6.16 -5.85 3.69
C LEU A 188 -6.65 -7.29 3.47
N LYS A 189 -6.41 -8.18 4.44
CA LYS A 189 -6.86 -9.57 4.38
C LYS A 189 -8.37 -9.70 4.48
N TYR A 190 -9.04 -8.85 5.24
CA TYR A 190 -10.47 -8.95 5.54
C TYR A 190 -11.35 -7.96 4.76
N ALA A 191 -10.76 -6.98 4.11
CA ALA A 191 -11.47 -6.07 3.22
C ALA A 191 -11.86 -6.78 1.91
N THR A 192 -13.11 -6.63 1.48
CA THR A 192 -13.63 -7.21 0.22
C THR A 192 -13.43 -6.27 -0.96
N ALA A 193 -13.57 -4.96 -0.78
CA ALA A 193 -13.32 -3.99 -1.82
C ALA A 193 -11.81 -3.77 -2.05
N PRO A 194 -11.39 -3.42 -3.28
CA PRO A 194 -10.01 -3.06 -3.56
C PRO A 194 -9.51 -1.95 -2.63
N CYS A 195 -8.22 -2.04 -2.27
CA CYS A 195 -7.60 -1.11 -1.32
C CYS A 195 -6.40 -0.41 -1.96
N THR A 196 -6.26 0.89 -1.70
CA THR A 196 -5.03 1.64 -1.99
C THR A 196 -4.39 2.16 -0.71
N VAL A 197 -3.06 2.09 -0.63
CA VAL A 197 -2.32 2.64 0.49
C VAL A 197 -2.01 4.11 0.22
N PHE A 198 -2.59 5.00 1.04
CA PHE A 198 -2.31 6.43 0.98
C PHE A 198 -1.04 6.80 1.76
N ALA A 199 -0.91 6.23 2.97
CA ALA A 199 0.27 6.37 3.80
C ALA A 199 0.47 5.12 4.66
N VAL A 200 1.72 4.74 4.91
CA VAL A 200 2.10 3.70 5.87
C VAL A 200 2.48 4.30 7.21
N LYS A 201 2.37 3.55 8.31
CA LYS A 201 2.76 4.04 9.62
C LYS A 201 4.27 3.99 9.79
N ASP A 202 4.86 5.15 9.92
CA ASP A 202 6.21 5.33 10.45
C ASP A 202 6.20 6.51 11.44
N ARG A 203 6.35 6.21 12.73
CA ARG A 203 6.28 7.23 13.79
C ARG A 203 7.55 8.06 13.90
N LEU A 204 8.67 7.47 13.49
CA LEU A 204 9.98 8.12 13.56
C LEU A 204 10.21 9.08 12.40
N LEU A 205 9.78 8.65 11.19
CA LEU A 205 10.10 9.31 9.93
C LEU A 205 8.90 10.02 9.28
N GLY A 206 7.89 10.39 10.07
CA GLY A 206 6.73 11.13 9.57
C GLY A 206 5.98 10.41 8.44
N HIS A 207 5.85 9.07 8.55
CA HIS A 207 5.20 8.22 7.56
C HIS A 207 5.95 8.08 6.21
N ASN A 208 7.25 8.36 6.21
CA ASN A 208 8.15 8.12 5.08
C ASN A 208 9.22 7.06 5.43
N PRO A 209 8.91 5.76 5.40
CA PRO A 209 9.85 4.69 5.77
C PRO A 209 11.06 4.62 4.84
N LEU A 210 10.96 5.12 3.60
CA LEU A 210 12.09 5.16 2.67
C LEU A 210 13.20 6.11 3.11
N ALA A 211 12.90 7.09 3.97
CA ALA A 211 13.92 8.01 4.47
C ALA A 211 15.04 7.29 5.25
N ALA A 212 14.74 6.20 5.96
CA ALA A 212 15.77 5.36 6.58
C ALA A 212 16.63 4.63 5.54
N ILE A 213 16.00 4.14 4.47
CA ILE A 213 16.68 3.42 3.39
C ILE A 213 17.59 4.35 2.60
N TYR A 214 17.14 5.56 2.27
CA TYR A 214 17.97 6.56 1.59
C TYR A 214 19.20 6.98 2.40
N ASN A 215 19.15 6.85 3.73
CA ASN A 215 20.24 7.21 4.63
C ASN A 215 20.94 5.97 5.26
N ILE A 216 20.82 4.81 4.64
CA ILE A 216 21.34 3.54 5.19
C ILE A 216 22.88 3.50 5.28
N ASP A 217 23.57 4.27 4.47
CA ASP A 217 25.02 4.39 4.48
C ASP A 217 25.55 5.45 5.45
N SER A 218 24.65 6.21 6.09
CA SER A 218 24.99 7.29 7.02
C SER A 218 24.31 7.09 8.38
N TYR A 219 23.23 7.80 8.67
CA TYR A 219 22.57 7.81 9.98
C TYR A 219 21.95 6.45 10.36
N TYR A 220 21.53 5.65 9.38
CA TYR A 220 20.85 4.38 9.60
C TYR A 220 21.72 3.16 9.29
N ARG A 221 23.05 3.31 9.26
CA ARG A 221 23.99 2.20 8.98
C ARG A 221 23.84 1.00 9.92
N SER A 222 23.33 1.21 11.12
CA SER A 222 23.04 0.13 12.08
C SER A 222 21.98 -0.86 11.57
N LEU A 223 21.15 -0.48 10.59
CA LEU A 223 20.19 -1.39 9.94
C LEU A 223 20.87 -2.51 9.14
N LYS A 224 22.15 -2.35 8.81
CA LYS A 224 22.95 -3.41 8.16
C LYS A 224 23.40 -4.50 9.13
N ILE A 225 23.23 -4.29 10.42
CA ILE A 225 23.56 -5.26 11.47
C ILE A 225 22.31 -6.10 11.74
N PRO A 226 22.39 -7.44 11.69
CA PRO A 226 21.25 -8.29 11.98
C PRO A 226 20.64 -8.00 13.36
N ILE A 227 19.31 -7.98 13.43
CA ILE A 227 18.61 -7.85 14.70
C ILE A 227 18.84 -9.13 15.51
N PRO A 228 19.32 -9.04 16.78
CA PRO A 228 19.52 -10.22 17.62
C PRO A 228 18.23 -11.03 17.79
N GLU A 229 18.36 -12.37 17.86
CA GLU A 229 17.21 -13.29 17.94
C GLU A 229 16.31 -13.00 19.15
N GLU A 230 16.87 -12.61 20.27
CA GLU A 230 16.14 -12.24 21.49
C GLU A 230 15.23 -11.01 21.31
N LYS A 231 15.39 -10.24 20.23
CA LYS A 231 14.61 -9.04 19.91
C LYS A 231 13.71 -9.21 18.68
N LYS A 232 13.76 -10.38 18.05
CA LYS A 232 12.85 -10.74 16.97
C LYS A 232 11.53 -11.30 17.52
#